data_8683cf54e41e2f141e042a0770b00ccd
#
_entry.id   8683cf54e41e2f141e042a0770b00ccd
#
_cell.length_a   1.000
_cell.length_b   1.000
_cell.length_c   1.000
_cell.angle_alpha   90.00
_cell.angle_beta   90.00
_cell.angle_gamma   90.00
#
_symmetry.space_group_name_H-M   'P 1'
#
loop_
_entity.id
_entity.type
_entity.pdbx_description
1 polymer ?
#
loop_
_entity_poly.entity_id
_entity_poly.type
_entity_poly.pdbx_seq_one_letter_code
_entity_poly.pdbx_strand_id
1 'polypeptide(L)'
;MGLKSKEIVTRAGVDTAALIKLLRQAFCDEWLSYYQYWIGARIAVGKLAPALIPELNEHAADELEHAEKLAKRLSELDAEPVISPMEWFKLSTCGYAAPVNPNAVEILLQNLHSERCAIEVYEHILNMVKGKDSVTEHIIREILEDEVEHETELQNMNPCCDCEEE
;
A
#
# COMPACT_ATOMS: atom_id res chain seq x y z
N MET A 1 -19.30 3.08 -25.91
CA MET A 1 -19.89 1.93 -25.18
C MET A 1 -18.90 1.57 -24.09
N GLY A 2 -19.27 1.74 -22.83
CA GLY A 2 -18.35 1.52 -21.69
C GLY A 2 -18.00 0.04 -21.53
N LEU A 3 -16.93 -0.24 -20.76
CA LEU A 3 -16.53 -1.61 -20.47
C LEU A 3 -17.60 -2.34 -19.65
N LYS A 4 -17.78 -3.63 -19.92
CA LYS A 4 -18.77 -4.49 -19.24
C LYS A 4 -18.50 -4.58 -17.74
N SER A 5 -17.23 -4.58 -17.35
CA SER A 5 -16.79 -4.57 -15.96
C SER A 5 -17.41 -3.40 -15.18
N LYS A 6 -17.23 -2.18 -15.66
CA LYS A 6 -17.78 -0.96 -15.04
C LYS A 6 -19.32 -0.99 -14.93
N GLU A 7 -20.00 -1.47 -15.98
CA GLU A 7 -21.44 -1.62 -16.00
C GLU A 7 -21.94 -2.57 -14.91
N ILE A 8 -21.26 -3.72 -14.74
CA ILE A 8 -21.60 -4.73 -13.74
C ILE A 8 -21.45 -4.17 -12.32
N VAL A 9 -20.33 -3.50 -12.04
CA VAL A 9 -20.02 -2.90 -10.73
C VAL A 9 -21.07 -1.85 -10.35
N THR A 10 -21.40 -0.97 -11.29
CA THR A 10 -22.46 0.05 -11.08
C THR A 10 -23.81 -0.60 -10.80
N ARG A 11 -24.18 -1.65 -11.56
CA ARG A 11 -25.44 -2.38 -11.38
C ARG A 11 -25.50 -3.13 -10.05
N ALA A 12 -24.36 -3.57 -9.51
CA ALA A 12 -24.27 -4.19 -8.20
C ALA A 12 -24.41 -3.18 -7.02
N GLY A 13 -24.62 -1.90 -7.33
CA GLY A 13 -24.87 -0.86 -6.35
C GLY A 13 -23.58 -0.31 -5.69
N VAL A 14 -22.43 -0.47 -6.34
CA VAL A 14 -21.20 0.22 -5.94
C VAL A 14 -21.18 1.60 -6.56
N ASP A 15 -20.88 2.63 -5.77
CA ASP A 15 -20.54 3.95 -6.30
C ASP A 15 -19.19 3.86 -7.03
N THR A 16 -19.27 3.67 -8.34
CA THR A 16 -18.09 3.45 -9.19
C THR A 16 -17.17 4.68 -9.22
N ALA A 17 -17.73 5.89 -9.08
CA ALA A 17 -16.92 7.11 -9.06
C ALA A 17 -16.13 7.22 -7.74
N ALA A 18 -16.75 6.92 -6.62
CA ALA A 18 -16.09 6.86 -5.33
C ALA A 18 -15.03 5.74 -5.30
N LEU A 19 -15.33 4.55 -5.83
CA LEU A 19 -14.38 3.44 -5.94
C LEU A 19 -13.14 3.83 -6.76
N ILE A 20 -13.34 4.40 -7.96
CA ILE A 20 -12.21 4.84 -8.80
C ILE A 20 -11.35 5.87 -8.07
N LYS A 21 -11.97 6.79 -7.32
CA LYS A 21 -11.22 7.76 -6.51
C LYS A 21 -10.34 7.05 -5.47
N LEU A 22 -10.90 6.10 -4.72
CA LEU A 22 -10.17 5.36 -3.69
C LEU A 22 -9.03 4.52 -4.30
N LEU A 23 -9.27 3.82 -5.41
CA LEU A 23 -8.23 3.06 -6.11
C LEU A 23 -7.09 3.94 -6.63
N ARG A 24 -7.39 5.19 -7.06
CA ARG A 24 -6.35 6.15 -7.44
C ARG A 24 -5.54 6.65 -6.25
N GLN A 25 -6.18 6.83 -5.10
CA GLN A 25 -5.49 7.21 -3.86
C GLN A 25 -4.56 6.08 -3.41
N ALA A 26 -5.07 4.85 -3.32
CA ALA A 26 -4.26 3.67 -3.02
C ALA A 26 -3.09 3.51 -4.01
N PHE A 27 -3.32 3.66 -5.31
CA PHE A 27 -2.23 3.64 -6.30
C PHE A 27 -1.13 4.66 -6.01
N CYS A 28 -1.48 5.84 -5.51
CA CYS A 28 -0.49 6.84 -5.11
C CYS A 28 0.22 6.45 -3.81
N ASP A 29 -0.49 5.81 -2.87
CA ASP A 29 0.09 5.29 -1.64
C ASP A 29 1.16 4.24 -1.98
N GLU A 30 0.88 3.26 -2.85
CA GLU A 30 1.84 2.22 -3.27
C GLU A 30 3.12 2.81 -3.90
N TRP A 31 3.00 3.78 -4.80
CA TRP A 31 4.19 4.41 -5.38
C TRP A 31 5.05 5.15 -4.35
N LEU A 32 4.44 5.76 -3.36
CA LEU A 32 5.16 6.44 -2.28
C LEU A 32 5.78 5.43 -1.32
N SER A 33 5.07 4.35 -0.97
CA SER A 33 5.58 3.24 -0.17
C SER A 33 6.73 2.51 -0.87
N TYR A 34 6.58 2.17 -2.15
CA TYR A 34 7.67 1.63 -2.96
C TYR A 34 8.96 2.45 -2.82
N TYR A 35 8.86 3.76 -3.02
CA TYR A 35 10.05 4.62 -2.95
C TYR A 35 10.58 4.75 -1.52
N GLN A 36 9.71 4.79 -0.52
CA GLN A 36 10.08 4.86 0.89
C GLN A 36 10.89 3.63 1.32
N TYR A 37 10.42 2.44 0.99
CA TYR A 37 11.11 1.18 1.20
C TYR A 37 12.42 1.11 0.42
N TRP A 38 12.36 1.40 -0.87
CA TRP A 38 13.53 1.35 -1.74
C TRP A 38 14.65 2.26 -1.26
N ILE A 39 14.37 3.52 -0.94
CA ILE A 39 15.40 4.46 -0.47
C ILE A 39 15.86 4.11 0.95
N GLY A 40 14.96 3.68 1.82
CA GLY A 40 15.27 3.19 3.16
C GLY A 40 16.32 2.09 3.14
N ALA A 41 16.16 1.10 2.26
CA ALA A 41 17.12 0.00 2.08
C ALA A 41 18.52 0.47 1.63
N ARG A 42 18.65 1.64 0.98
CA ARG A 42 19.95 2.17 0.50
C ARG A 42 20.70 2.99 1.53
N ILE A 43 19.97 3.53 2.50
CA ILE A 43 20.56 4.44 3.48
C ILE A 43 20.61 3.89 4.90
N ALA A 44 19.92 2.77 5.17
CA ALA A 44 19.84 2.17 6.50
C ALA A 44 21.21 1.84 7.09
N VAL A 45 21.44 2.29 8.33
CA VAL A 45 22.68 2.04 9.10
C VAL A 45 22.33 1.57 10.51
N GLY A 46 23.30 0.95 11.19
CA GLY A 46 23.17 0.47 12.56
C GLY A 46 23.05 -1.05 12.65
N LYS A 47 22.86 -1.55 13.87
CA LYS A 47 22.92 -2.99 14.14
C LYS A 47 21.80 -3.78 13.45
N LEU A 48 20.64 -3.17 13.28
CA LEU A 48 19.47 -3.79 12.66
C LEU A 48 19.58 -3.79 11.12
N ALA A 49 20.36 -2.89 10.52
CA ALA A 49 20.41 -2.72 9.06
C ALA A 49 20.67 -4.02 8.27
N PRO A 50 21.58 -4.92 8.67
CA PRO A 50 21.82 -6.16 7.92
C PRO A 50 20.61 -7.10 7.84
N ALA A 51 19.74 -7.07 8.84
CA ALA A 51 18.50 -7.85 8.84
C ALA A 51 17.37 -7.11 8.13
N LEU A 52 17.26 -5.80 8.34
CA LEU A 52 16.17 -4.99 7.81
C LEU A 52 16.28 -4.74 6.30
N ILE A 53 17.48 -4.56 5.74
CA ILE A 53 17.66 -4.23 4.32
C ILE A 53 17.04 -5.27 3.36
N PRO A 54 17.18 -6.59 3.57
CA PRO A 54 16.49 -7.58 2.75
C PRO A 54 14.98 -7.39 2.74
N GLU A 55 14.34 -7.25 3.90
CA GLU A 55 12.90 -7.03 4.06
C GLU A 55 12.43 -5.77 3.33
N LEU A 56 13.14 -4.64 3.53
CA LEU A 56 12.79 -3.40 2.81
C LEU A 56 12.87 -3.54 1.28
N ASN A 57 13.74 -4.40 0.75
CA ASN A 57 13.79 -4.65 -0.70
C ASN A 57 12.67 -5.57 -1.17
N GLU A 58 12.27 -6.54 -0.37
CA GLU A 58 11.16 -7.45 -0.65
C GLU A 58 9.86 -6.66 -0.65
N HIS A 59 9.54 -5.95 0.44
CA HIS A 59 8.36 -5.10 0.53
C HIS A 59 8.32 -4.06 -0.61
N ALA A 60 9.45 -3.44 -0.97
CA ALA A 60 9.47 -2.54 -2.13
C ALA A 60 9.03 -3.22 -3.43
N ALA A 61 9.35 -4.50 -3.63
CA ALA A 61 8.92 -5.22 -4.83
C ALA A 61 7.41 -5.50 -4.79
N ASP A 62 6.87 -5.81 -3.62
CA ASP A 62 5.45 -6.08 -3.43
C ASP A 62 4.61 -4.81 -3.62
N GLU A 63 5.05 -3.64 -3.10
CA GLU A 63 4.38 -2.35 -3.34
C GLU A 63 4.28 -1.99 -4.83
N LEU A 64 5.33 -2.32 -5.59
CA LEU A 64 5.30 -2.13 -7.04
C LEU A 64 4.26 -3.06 -7.71
N GLU A 65 4.17 -4.32 -7.26
CA GLU A 65 3.16 -5.26 -7.75
C GLU A 65 1.74 -4.79 -7.37
N HIS A 66 1.54 -4.27 -6.17
CA HIS A 66 0.28 -3.68 -5.74
C HIS A 66 -0.13 -2.51 -6.65
N ALA A 67 0.79 -1.59 -6.93
CA ALA A 67 0.54 -0.49 -7.86
C ALA A 67 0.14 -0.99 -9.26
N GLU A 68 0.75 -2.07 -9.77
CA GLU A 68 0.40 -2.69 -11.06
C GLU A 68 -1.00 -3.32 -11.02
N LYS A 69 -1.36 -4.04 -9.95
CA LYS A 69 -2.71 -4.61 -9.73
C LYS A 69 -3.77 -3.51 -9.76
N LEU A 70 -3.53 -2.40 -9.06
CA LEU A 70 -4.43 -1.24 -8.99
C LEU A 70 -4.55 -0.52 -10.34
N ALA A 71 -3.45 -0.29 -11.05
CA ALA A 71 -3.46 0.33 -12.39
C ALA A 71 -4.26 -0.49 -13.38
N LYS A 72 -4.09 -1.81 -13.37
CA LYS A 72 -4.86 -2.75 -14.19
C LYS A 72 -6.35 -2.65 -13.85
N ARG A 73 -6.70 -2.67 -12.56
CA ARG A 73 -8.10 -2.58 -12.13
C ARG A 73 -8.75 -1.27 -12.54
N LEU A 74 -8.06 -0.14 -12.40
CA LEU A 74 -8.53 1.16 -12.89
C LEU A 74 -8.86 1.11 -14.39
N SER A 75 -7.97 0.55 -15.21
CA SER A 75 -8.21 0.40 -16.65
C SER A 75 -9.44 -0.47 -16.95
N GLU A 76 -9.65 -1.55 -16.20
CA GLU A 76 -10.85 -2.41 -16.33
C GLU A 76 -12.15 -1.70 -15.92
N LEU A 77 -12.07 -0.66 -15.11
CA LEU A 77 -13.18 0.21 -14.72
C LEU A 77 -13.36 1.42 -15.65
N ASP A 78 -12.67 1.44 -16.80
CA ASP A 78 -12.69 2.55 -17.76
C ASP A 78 -12.20 3.86 -17.13
N ALA A 79 -11.12 3.75 -16.36
CA ALA A 79 -10.46 4.86 -15.69
C ALA A 79 -8.94 4.79 -15.89
N GLU A 80 -8.29 5.94 -15.87
CA GLU A 80 -6.83 6.02 -15.97
C GLU A 80 -6.22 6.06 -14.56
N PRO A 81 -5.07 5.41 -14.34
CA PRO A 81 -4.27 5.63 -13.13
C PRO A 81 -3.76 7.07 -13.09
N VAL A 82 -3.18 7.49 -11.98
CA VAL A 82 -2.59 8.81 -11.83
C VAL A 82 -1.30 8.90 -12.67
N ILE A 83 -1.32 9.72 -13.72
CA ILE A 83 -0.26 9.77 -14.73
C ILE A 83 0.98 10.53 -14.21
N SER A 84 0.76 11.59 -13.41
CA SER A 84 1.84 12.47 -12.98
C SER A 84 2.31 12.14 -11.55
N PRO A 85 3.59 11.78 -11.36
CA PRO A 85 4.15 11.60 -10.01
C PRO A 85 4.02 12.84 -9.11
N MET A 86 3.90 14.03 -9.70
CA MET A 86 3.69 15.28 -8.97
C MET A 86 2.35 15.36 -8.24
N GLU A 87 1.40 14.50 -8.60
CA GLU A 87 0.09 14.44 -7.97
C GLU A 87 0.03 13.42 -6.82
N TRP A 88 0.98 12.48 -6.73
CA TRP A 88 0.96 11.42 -5.72
C TRP A 88 0.87 11.98 -4.29
N PHE A 89 1.70 12.98 -3.96
CA PHE A 89 1.69 13.62 -2.64
C PHE A 89 0.37 14.32 -2.27
N LYS A 90 -0.47 14.66 -3.25
CA LYS A 90 -1.76 15.32 -3.02
C LYS A 90 -2.90 14.33 -2.88
N LEU A 91 -2.78 13.21 -3.57
CA LEU A 91 -3.85 12.22 -3.69
C LEU A 91 -3.70 11.09 -2.69
N SER A 92 -2.47 10.77 -2.30
CA SER A 92 -2.15 9.78 -1.30
C SER A 92 -2.93 10.02 0.00
N THR A 93 -3.37 8.94 0.62
CA THR A 93 -4.03 8.92 1.93
C THR A 93 -3.01 8.82 3.05
N CYS A 94 -2.00 7.94 2.89
CA CYS A 94 -0.99 7.65 3.89
C CYS A 94 0.20 8.62 3.86
N GLY A 95 0.39 9.31 2.74
CA GLY A 95 1.46 10.28 2.57
C GLY A 95 2.82 9.62 2.34
N TYR A 96 3.87 10.42 2.47
CA TYR A 96 5.26 9.99 2.37
C TYR A 96 6.08 10.61 3.48
N ALA A 97 6.78 9.80 4.23
CA ALA A 97 7.75 10.24 5.22
C ALA A 97 9.18 10.00 4.70
N ALA A 98 9.91 11.08 4.43
CA ALA A 98 11.29 10.94 3.99
C ALA A 98 12.15 10.36 5.13
N PRO A 99 12.95 9.30 4.90
CA PRO A 99 13.80 8.69 5.93
C PRO A 99 15.06 9.53 6.17
N VAL A 100 14.88 10.73 6.75
CA VAL A 100 15.96 11.68 7.02
C VAL A 100 16.94 11.20 8.09
N ASN A 101 16.49 10.32 8.99
CA ASN A 101 17.36 9.61 9.92
C ASN A 101 17.68 8.22 9.36
N PRO A 102 18.94 7.92 9.00
CA PRO A 102 19.30 6.63 8.41
C PRO A 102 19.39 5.48 9.43
N ASN A 103 19.11 5.71 10.72
CA ASN A 103 19.06 4.64 11.71
C ASN A 103 18.00 3.60 11.30
N ALA A 104 18.39 2.34 11.21
CA ALA A 104 17.51 1.26 10.76
C ALA A 104 16.26 1.09 11.64
N VAL A 105 16.33 1.35 12.95
CA VAL A 105 15.14 1.31 13.82
C VAL A 105 14.15 2.41 13.46
N GLU A 106 14.63 3.62 13.19
CA GLU A 106 13.77 4.74 12.77
C GLU A 106 13.09 4.46 11.42
N ILE A 107 13.86 3.90 10.48
CA ILE A 107 13.32 3.50 9.16
C ILE A 107 12.28 2.41 9.32
N LEU A 108 12.52 1.41 10.18
CA LEU A 108 11.54 0.36 10.49
C LEU A 108 10.25 0.95 11.06
N LEU A 109 10.34 1.79 12.09
CA LEU A 109 9.17 2.40 12.74
C LEU A 109 8.36 3.28 11.78
N GLN A 110 9.04 3.98 10.88
CA GLN A 110 8.42 4.80 9.87
C GLN A 110 7.63 3.95 8.86
N ASN A 111 8.19 2.84 8.39
CA ASN A 111 7.49 1.92 7.47
C ASN A 111 6.34 1.20 8.20
N LEU A 112 6.54 0.73 9.41
CA LEU A 112 5.49 0.13 10.24
C LEU A 112 4.27 1.06 10.40
N HIS A 113 4.49 2.37 10.50
CA HIS A 113 3.40 3.34 10.53
C HIS A 113 2.68 3.43 9.18
N SER A 114 3.41 3.33 8.06
CA SER A 114 2.83 3.32 6.71
C SER A 114 1.95 2.08 6.49
N GLU A 115 2.42 0.88 6.90
CA GLU A 115 1.64 -0.35 6.78
C GLU A 115 0.30 -0.26 7.52
N ARG A 116 0.30 0.24 8.72
CA ARG A 116 -0.93 0.43 9.49
C ARG A 116 -1.93 1.34 8.80
N CYS A 117 -1.44 2.38 8.11
CA CYS A 117 -2.31 3.23 7.30
C CYS A 117 -2.82 2.49 6.07
N ALA A 118 -1.98 1.73 5.37
CA ALA A 118 -2.35 0.95 4.20
C ALA A 118 -3.45 -0.09 4.53
N ILE A 119 -3.30 -0.81 5.63
CA ILE A 119 -4.30 -1.76 6.15
C ILE A 119 -5.67 -1.08 6.31
N GLU A 120 -5.73 0.10 6.93
CA GLU A 120 -6.99 0.84 7.10
C GLU A 120 -7.58 1.28 5.75
N VAL A 121 -6.74 1.72 4.81
CA VAL A 121 -7.19 2.11 3.45
C VAL A 121 -7.78 0.91 2.72
N TYR A 122 -7.11 -0.22 2.73
CA TYR A 122 -7.58 -1.44 2.04
C TYR A 122 -8.80 -2.05 2.71
N GLU A 123 -8.90 -2.04 4.03
CA GLU A 123 -10.12 -2.45 4.74
C GLU A 123 -11.30 -1.57 4.36
N HIS A 124 -11.10 -0.26 4.25
CA HIS A 124 -12.15 0.67 3.80
C HIS A 124 -12.64 0.35 2.38
N ILE A 125 -11.72 0.12 1.43
CA ILE A 125 -12.08 -0.25 0.04
C ILE A 125 -12.81 -1.60 0.02
N LEU A 126 -12.29 -2.59 0.76
CA LEU A 126 -12.89 -3.92 0.87
C LEU A 126 -14.34 -3.84 1.34
N ASN A 127 -14.62 -3.05 2.37
CA ASN A 127 -15.97 -2.87 2.90
C ASN A 127 -16.96 -2.26 1.88
N MET A 128 -16.47 -1.44 0.95
CA MET A 128 -17.29 -0.87 -0.13
C MET A 128 -17.68 -1.92 -1.17
N VAL A 129 -16.77 -2.84 -1.53
CA VAL A 129 -16.91 -3.76 -2.67
C VAL A 129 -17.36 -5.17 -2.29
N LYS A 130 -17.23 -5.55 -1.03
CA LYS A 130 -17.49 -6.90 -0.50
C LYS A 130 -18.89 -7.40 -0.88
N GLY A 131 -18.92 -8.56 -1.54
CA GLY A 131 -20.16 -9.20 -2.01
C GLY A 131 -20.84 -8.49 -3.19
N LYS A 132 -20.21 -7.45 -3.77
CA LYS A 132 -20.75 -6.66 -4.88
C LYS A 132 -19.86 -6.67 -6.12
N ASP A 133 -18.55 -6.51 -5.94
CA ASP A 133 -17.56 -6.52 -7.02
C ASP A 133 -16.47 -7.54 -6.69
N SER A 134 -16.69 -8.78 -7.11
CA SER A 134 -15.81 -9.91 -6.80
C SER A 134 -14.39 -9.75 -7.36
N VAL A 135 -14.20 -8.96 -8.43
CA VAL A 135 -12.87 -8.74 -9.03
C VAL A 135 -12.08 -7.76 -8.17
N THR A 136 -12.67 -6.60 -7.84
CA THR A 136 -12.01 -5.66 -6.93
C THR A 136 -11.84 -6.27 -5.54
N GLU A 137 -12.85 -6.96 -5.01
CA GLU A 137 -12.78 -7.65 -3.73
C GLU A 137 -11.60 -8.62 -3.65
N HIS A 138 -11.35 -9.41 -4.69
CA HIS A 138 -10.22 -10.34 -4.75
C HIS A 138 -8.89 -9.59 -4.72
N ILE A 139 -8.70 -8.62 -5.60
CA ILE A 139 -7.46 -7.81 -5.66
C ILE A 139 -7.17 -7.14 -4.33
N ILE A 140 -8.18 -6.51 -3.72
CA ILE A 140 -8.01 -5.79 -2.45
C ILE A 140 -7.72 -6.76 -1.28
N ARG A 141 -8.26 -7.99 -1.32
CA ARG A 141 -7.93 -9.01 -0.31
C ARG A 141 -6.50 -9.48 -0.40
N GLU A 142 -6.00 -9.71 -1.61
CA GLU A 142 -4.59 -10.10 -1.80
C GLU A 142 -3.66 -9.01 -1.27
N ILE A 143 -3.87 -7.75 -1.66
CA ILE A 143 -3.04 -6.65 -1.18
C ILE A 143 -3.15 -6.52 0.35
N LEU A 144 -4.36 -6.53 0.92
CA LEU A 144 -4.55 -6.44 2.37
C LEU A 144 -3.87 -7.58 3.15
N GLU A 145 -3.82 -8.79 2.59
CA GLU A 145 -3.09 -9.92 3.17
C GLU A 145 -1.59 -9.63 3.23
N ASP A 146 -1.02 -9.12 2.14
CA ASP A 146 0.40 -8.74 2.06
C ASP A 146 0.72 -7.60 3.05
N GLU A 147 -0.11 -6.55 3.16
CA GLU A 147 0.11 -5.44 4.11
C GLU A 147 0.08 -5.88 5.58
N VAL A 148 -0.78 -6.84 5.92
CA VAL A 148 -0.83 -7.44 7.27
C VAL A 148 0.42 -8.29 7.53
N GLU A 149 0.95 -8.99 6.53
CA GLU A 149 2.21 -9.71 6.61
C GLU A 149 3.39 -8.75 6.82
N HIS A 150 3.49 -7.69 6.01
CA HIS A 150 4.50 -6.63 6.14
C HIS A 150 4.48 -5.99 7.55
N GLU A 151 3.29 -5.62 8.07
CA GLU A 151 3.18 -5.11 9.44
C GLU A 151 3.73 -6.11 10.46
N THR A 152 3.38 -7.39 10.33
CA THR A 152 3.80 -8.44 11.25
C THR A 152 5.30 -8.65 11.22
N GLU A 153 5.91 -8.67 10.03
CA GLU A 153 7.36 -8.84 9.86
C GLU A 153 8.13 -7.67 10.45
N LEU A 154 7.74 -6.44 10.13
CA LEU A 154 8.35 -5.25 10.72
C LEU A 154 8.16 -5.17 12.24
N GLN A 155 6.97 -5.54 12.75
CA GLN A 155 6.70 -5.56 14.19
C GLN A 155 7.61 -6.57 14.90
N ASN A 156 7.82 -7.76 14.33
CA ASN A 156 8.70 -8.80 14.88
C ASN A 156 10.18 -8.39 14.89
N MET A 157 10.59 -7.51 13.97
CA MET A 157 11.95 -6.97 13.94
C MET A 157 12.14 -5.77 14.87
N ASN A 158 11.08 -5.23 15.47
CA ASN A 158 11.14 -4.04 16.32
C ASN A 158 11.79 -4.36 17.67
N PRO A 159 12.98 -3.82 17.97
CA PRO A 159 13.68 -4.14 19.22
C PRO A 159 12.98 -3.61 20.47
N CYS A 160 11.98 -2.75 20.35
CA CYS A 160 11.19 -2.25 21.49
C CYS A 160 10.13 -3.26 21.96
N CYS A 161 9.81 -4.30 21.18
CA CYS A 161 8.86 -5.34 21.60
C CYS A 161 9.43 -6.28 22.66
N ASP A 162 10.75 -6.40 22.74
CA ASP A 162 11.43 -7.25 23.73
C ASP A 162 11.51 -6.63 25.13
N CYS A 163 11.04 -5.40 25.32
CA CYS A 163 11.18 -4.64 26.58
C CYS A 163 9.94 -4.70 27.51
N GLU A 164 8.87 -5.39 27.13
CA GLU A 164 7.64 -5.49 27.94
C GLU A 164 7.54 -6.75 28.81
N GLU A 165 8.60 -7.58 28.88
CA GLU A 165 8.65 -8.79 29.71
C GLU A 165 9.68 -8.69 30.87
N GLU A 166 9.75 -7.58 31.60
CA GLU A 166 10.42 -7.55 32.92
C GLU A 166 9.54 -6.95 34.01
#